data_087e46e9057982676cab6cedd8bebb16
#
_entry.id   087e46e9057982676cab6cedd8bebb16
#
_cell.length_a   1.000
_cell.length_b   1.000
_cell.length_c   1.000
_cell.angle_alpha   90.00
_cell.angle_beta   90.00
_cell.angle_gamma   90.00
#
_symmetry.space_group_name_H-M   'P 1'
#
loop_
_entity.id
_entity.type
_entity.pdbx_description
1 polymer ?
#
loop_
_entity_poly.entity_id
_entity_poly.type
_entity_poly.pdbx_seq_one_letter_code
_entity_poly.pdbx_strand_id
1 'polypeptide(L)'
;LSKGEIKVYNENFFRDLSAYVMEWETLKDGKVMRSGTVERIDCQPQQTATMTLDWGGTDGEGEWLLNVRYLQREREGIIPARHVVAKAQIELRPYQAPDMVLKNESVRYIPDVVPQVNDRNLAHLIITGENFRVRFNKMTGYMERYAVNRTEFIQKGGALTPNFWRAPTDNDYGAKLQHKYAAWKNPDLRLTSLKHETKEGQVIVSAEYDMRSVSAKLYLTYTINNRGAVKVNQKMVADKGKKASDMFRFGMQLVMPKDFEYVSYYGRGPVENYSNRNHSTDLGIYHQTVDEQFYPYIRPQETGTKTDIRWWKVLDVKGTGLQFVADAPFSASSLHYTIESLDEGPVKKQGHSQEVEKADLTNVLIDKAQMGLACIDSWGAMPEPEFRLPYEDYEFTFIMTPVSHNYPLY
;
A
#
# COMPACT_ATOMS: atom_id res chain seq x y z
N LEU A 1 24.95 13.74 -10.59
CA LEU A 1 23.65 14.41 -10.81
C LEU A 1 23.59 15.85 -10.25
N SER A 2 24.44 16.21 -9.28
CA SER A 2 24.46 17.57 -8.67
C SER A 2 24.67 18.73 -9.67
N LYS A 3 25.11 18.43 -10.90
CA LYS A 3 25.29 19.41 -11.98
C LYS A 3 24.24 19.32 -13.09
N GLY A 4 23.16 18.55 -12.90
CA GLY A 4 22.17 18.29 -13.95
C GLY A 4 22.67 17.34 -15.05
N GLU A 5 23.83 16.74 -14.90
CA GLU A 5 24.41 15.83 -15.92
C GLU A 5 23.78 14.44 -15.81
N ILE A 6 23.31 13.92 -16.93
CA ILE A 6 22.91 12.52 -17.11
C ILE A 6 23.75 11.87 -18.20
N LYS A 7 23.98 10.57 -18.05
CA LYS A 7 24.66 9.75 -19.06
C LYS A 7 23.65 8.80 -19.67
N VAL A 8 23.67 8.71 -20.99
CA VAL A 8 22.82 7.79 -21.77
C VAL A 8 23.73 6.87 -22.55
N TYR A 9 23.59 5.57 -22.32
CA TYR A 9 24.27 4.56 -23.12
C TYR A 9 23.35 4.07 -24.23
N ASN A 10 23.83 4.10 -25.46
CA ASN A 10 23.10 3.60 -26.62
C ASN A 10 23.31 2.08 -26.76
N GLU A 11 22.35 1.29 -26.32
CA GLU A 11 22.40 -0.17 -26.42
C GLU A 11 22.10 -0.70 -27.83
N ASN A 12 21.64 0.15 -28.77
CA ASN A 12 21.46 -0.29 -30.15
C ASN A 12 22.80 -0.65 -30.78
N PHE A 13 22.80 -1.62 -31.70
CA PHE A 13 23.96 -2.00 -32.49
C PHE A 13 24.08 -1.23 -33.82
N PHE A 14 22.95 -0.77 -34.36
CA PHE A 14 22.88 -0.21 -35.73
C PHE A 14 22.17 1.14 -35.82
N ARG A 15 21.68 1.66 -34.69
CA ARG A 15 20.88 2.88 -34.67
C ARG A 15 21.47 3.93 -33.74
N ASP A 16 21.64 5.12 -34.27
CA ASP A 16 21.97 6.32 -33.48
C ASP A 16 20.78 6.79 -32.65
N LEU A 17 20.99 7.42 -31.50
CA LEU A 17 19.93 7.94 -30.65
C LEU A 17 19.23 9.19 -31.20
N SER A 18 19.71 9.80 -32.30
CA SER A 18 19.01 10.90 -32.97
C SER A 18 17.64 10.51 -33.55
N ALA A 19 17.37 9.19 -33.67
CA ALA A 19 16.05 8.66 -34.01
C ALA A 19 14.99 8.90 -32.92
N TYR A 20 15.39 9.33 -31.73
CA TYR A 20 14.53 9.52 -30.58
C TYR A 20 14.56 10.96 -30.07
N VAL A 21 13.49 11.35 -29.40
CA VAL A 21 13.37 12.56 -28.59
C VAL A 21 13.37 12.15 -27.13
N MET A 22 14.05 12.87 -26.28
CA MET A 22 14.01 12.61 -24.83
C MET A 22 13.15 13.68 -24.16
N GLU A 23 12.15 13.25 -23.40
CA GLU A 23 11.41 14.07 -22.45
C GLU A 23 11.86 13.77 -21.03
N TRP A 24 11.93 14.80 -20.19
CA TRP A 24 12.26 14.64 -18.80
C TRP A 24 11.36 15.50 -17.91
N GLU A 25 11.15 15.03 -16.68
CA GLU A 25 10.40 15.71 -15.63
C GLU A 25 11.11 15.52 -14.28
N THR A 26 11.28 16.58 -13.52
CA THR A 26 11.60 16.45 -12.09
C THR A 26 10.34 16.48 -11.27
N LEU A 27 10.26 15.57 -10.30
CA LEU A 27 9.14 15.49 -9.37
C LEU A 27 9.64 15.76 -7.94
N LYS A 28 8.83 16.50 -7.18
CA LYS A 28 8.97 16.63 -5.73
C LYS A 28 7.72 16.07 -5.07
N ASP A 29 7.88 15.05 -4.22
CA ASP A 29 6.79 14.35 -3.55
C ASP A 29 5.67 13.92 -4.54
N GLY A 30 6.08 13.42 -5.71
CA GLY A 30 5.21 12.97 -6.79
C GLY A 30 4.61 14.06 -7.68
N LYS A 31 4.84 15.34 -7.40
CA LYS A 31 4.34 16.47 -8.20
C LYS A 31 5.40 16.97 -9.16
N VAL A 32 5.04 17.17 -10.43
CA VAL A 32 5.95 17.71 -11.44
C VAL A 32 6.34 19.14 -11.08
N MET A 33 7.64 19.39 -10.97
CA MET A 33 8.22 20.70 -10.67
C MET A 33 8.77 21.38 -11.91
N ARG A 34 9.46 20.64 -12.74
CA ARG A 34 10.00 21.10 -14.02
C ARG A 34 9.93 19.98 -15.05
N SER A 35 9.90 20.36 -16.32
CA SER A 35 9.95 19.44 -17.45
C SER A 35 10.71 20.09 -18.60
N GLY A 36 11.21 19.27 -19.49
CA GLY A 36 11.88 19.72 -20.70
C GLY A 36 12.03 18.63 -21.73
N THR A 37 12.54 19.02 -22.89
CA THR A 37 12.74 18.14 -24.03
C THR A 37 14.14 18.31 -24.58
N VAL A 38 14.79 17.20 -24.90
CA VAL A 38 16.02 17.17 -25.70
C VAL A 38 15.63 16.62 -27.07
N GLU A 39 15.53 17.55 -28.04
CA GLU A 39 15.03 17.23 -29.37
C GLU A 39 15.97 16.28 -30.14
N ARG A 40 17.24 16.29 -29.86
CA ARG A 40 18.23 15.45 -30.55
C ARG A 40 19.31 14.95 -29.61
N ILE A 41 19.57 13.65 -29.66
CA ILE A 41 20.63 12.99 -28.91
C ILE A 41 21.63 12.44 -29.90
N ASP A 42 22.80 13.06 -29.99
CA ASP A 42 23.89 12.55 -30.85
C ASP A 42 24.69 11.50 -30.07
N CYS A 43 24.35 10.23 -30.26
CA CYS A 43 25.02 9.10 -29.64
C CYS A 43 25.02 7.89 -30.55
N GLN A 44 26.22 7.55 -31.06
CA GLN A 44 26.39 6.41 -31.94
C GLN A 44 26.10 5.08 -31.21
N PRO A 45 25.81 3.99 -31.96
CA PRO A 45 25.66 2.66 -31.40
C PRO A 45 26.79 2.28 -30.46
N GLN A 46 26.45 1.66 -29.31
CA GLN A 46 27.39 1.18 -28.28
C GLN A 46 28.26 2.29 -27.66
N GLN A 47 27.84 3.56 -27.76
CA GLN A 47 28.53 4.70 -27.16
C GLN A 47 27.69 5.33 -26.04
N THR A 48 28.34 6.18 -25.24
CA THR A 48 27.73 6.95 -24.18
C THR A 48 27.73 8.43 -24.53
N ALA A 49 26.61 9.09 -24.45
CA ALA A 49 26.47 10.54 -24.47
C ALA A 49 26.25 11.10 -23.07
N THR A 50 26.82 12.28 -22.81
CA THR A 50 26.53 13.06 -21.59
C THR A 50 25.73 14.29 -21.96
N MET A 51 24.63 14.55 -21.24
CA MET A 51 23.75 15.68 -21.46
C MET A 51 23.57 16.46 -20.17
N THR A 52 23.40 17.76 -20.26
CA THR A 52 23.07 18.62 -19.13
C THR A 52 21.60 19.01 -19.21
N LEU A 53 20.85 18.74 -18.17
CA LEU A 53 19.45 19.11 -18.04
C LEU A 53 19.32 20.31 -17.08
N ASP A 54 18.55 21.32 -17.45
CA ASP A 54 18.23 22.45 -16.56
C ASP A 54 17.04 22.09 -15.64
N TRP A 55 17.28 21.17 -14.75
CA TRP A 55 16.24 20.70 -13.82
C TRP A 55 16.05 21.55 -12.57
N GLY A 56 16.96 22.52 -12.33
CA GLY A 56 16.83 23.51 -11.25
C GLY A 56 17.24 23.04 -9.85
N GLY A 57 17.86 21.86 -9.73
CA GLY A 57 18.32 21.32 -8.45
C GLY A 57 17.20 20.68 -7.61
N THR A 58 17.56 20.24 -6.40
CA THR A 58 16.66 19.54 -5.44
C THR A 58 16.55 20.35 -4.14
N ASP A 59 16.08 21.59 -4.25
CA ASP A 59 15.99 22.47 -3.11
C ASP A 59 14.83 22.11 -2.16
N GLY A 60 15.09 22.25 -0.86
CA GLY A 60 14.11 21.99 0.20
C GLY A 60 13.97 20.50 0.54
N GLU A 61 13.19 20.19 1.56
CA GLU A 61 12.88 18.83 2.00
C GLU A 61 11.96 18.11 1.01
N GLY A 62 11.86 16.78 1.11
CA GLY A 62 10.98 15.92 0.31
C GLY A 62 11.73 14.97 -0.60
N GLU A 63 11.01 14.02 -1.19
CA GLU A 63 11.51 13.08 -2.19
C GLU A 63 11.63 13.75 -3.55
N TRP A 64 12.78 13.61 -4.21
CA TRP A 64 12.98 14.13 -5.54
C TRP A 64 13.32 13.01 -6.52
N LEU A 65 12.60 13.00 -7.64
CA LEU A 65 12.74 12.01 -8.71
C LEU A 65 12.96 12.74 -10.04
N LEU A 66 13.69 12.08 -10.94
CA LEU A 66 13.81 12.47 -12.34
C LEU A 66 13.23 11.37 -13.21
N ASN A 67 12.18 11.67 -13.92
CA ASN A 67 11.64 10.81 -14.99
C ASN A 67 12.31 11.17 -16.31
N VAL A 68 12.69 10.16 -17.07
CA VAL A 68 13.21 10.30 -18.43
C VAL A 68 12.47 9.33 -19.33
N ARG A 69 12.00 9.82 -20.49
CA ARG A 69 11.32 9.01 -21.50
C ARG A 69 11.96 9.25 -22.85
N TYR A 70 12.21 8.19 -23.59
CA TYR A 70 12.69 8.24 -24.95
C TYR A 70 11.55 7.88 -25.88
N LEU A 71 11.23 8.78 -26.79
CA LEU A 71 10.10 8.68 -27.69
C LEU A 71 10.56 8.55 -29.13
N GLN A 72 9.90 7.68 -29.88
CA GLN A 72 10.10 7.56 -31.32
C GLN A 72 9.87 8.93 -31.98
N ARG A 73 10.86 9.45 -32.71
CA ARG A 73 10.75 10.77 -33.37
C ARG A 73 9.72 10.75 -34.47
N GLU A 74 9.83 9.81 -35.37
CA GLU A 74 8.97 9.66 -36.53
C GLU A 74 8.28 8.29 -36.52
N ARG A 75 7.18 8.18 -37.22
CA ARG A 75 6.52 6.90 -37.41
C ARG A 75 7.44 5.93 -38.16
N GLU A 76 7.58 4.73 -37.63
CA GLU A 76 8.34 3.65 -38.26
C GLU A 76 7.51 2.36 -38.32
N GLY A 77 7.06 2.00 -39.51
CA GLY A 77 6.16 0.88 -39.69
C GLY A 77 4.86 1.04 -38.90
N ILE A 78 4.59 0.13 -37.96
CA ILE A 78 3.42 0.16 -37.08
C ILE A 78 3.64 1.01 -35.81
N ILE A 79 4.89 1.39 -35.52
CA ILE A 79 5.23 2.19 -34.33
C ILE A 79 4.92 3.67 -34.65
N PRO A 80 3.98 4.32 -33.96
CA PRO A 80 3.68 5.72 -34.20
C PRO A 80 4.80 6.65 -33.69
N ALA A 81 4.85 7.85 -34.24
CA ALA A 81 5.63 8.92 -33.64
C ALA A 81 5.18 9.16 -32.18
N ARG A 82 6.10 9.57 -31.33
CA ARG A 82 5.87 9.80 -29.87
C ARG A 82 5.60 8.53 -29.06
N HIS A 83 5.74 7.34 -29.64
CA HIS A 83 5.70 6.11 -28.86
C HIS A 83 6.91 6.06 -27.92
N VAL A 84 6.65 5.78 -26.62
CA VAL A 84 7.71 5.63 -25.61
C VAL A 84 8.41 4.30 -25.84
N VAL A 85 9.68 4.34 -26.24
CA VAL A 85 10.50 3.14 -26.50
C VAL A 85 11.35 2.73 -25.31
N ALA A 86 11.67 3.69 -24.43
CA ALA A 86 12.40 3.42 -23.18
C ALA A 86 12.06 4.49 -22.16
N LYS A 87 12.17 4.14 -20.89
CA LYS A 87 11.98 5.08 -19.78
C LYS A 87 12.91 4.71 -18.61
N ALA A 88 13.19 5.69 -17.79
CA ALA A 88 13.88 5.49 -16.50
C ALA A 88 13.32 6.50 -15.48
N GLN A 89 13.27 6.08 -14.24
CA GLN A 89 13.05 6.97 -13.11
C GLN A 89 14.28 6.90 -12.20
N ILE A 90 14.86 8.05 -11.90
CA ILE A 90 16.10 8.17 -11.13
C ILE A 90 15.80 8.89 -9.83
N GLU A 91 16.21 8.30 -8.72
CA GLU A 91 16.12 8.94 -7.41
C GLU A 91 17.21 10.02 -7.29
N LEU A 92 16.79 11.26 -7.07
CA LEU A 92 17.68 12.39 -6.84
C LEU A 92 17.86 12.67 -5.35
N ARG A 93 16.80 12.48 -4.58
CA ARG A 93 16.77 12.52 -3.13
C ARG A 93 15.79 11.47 -2.62
N PRO A 94 16.21 10.60 -1.68
CA PRO A 94 15.36 9.51 -1.19
C PRO A 94 14.17 10.04 -0.38
N TYR A 95 13.10 9.25 -0.36
CA TYR A 95 11.96 9.44 0.51
C TYR A 95 12.39 9.32 1.99
N GLN A 96 11.85 10.20 2.80
CA GLN A 96 11.95 10.11 4.25
C GLN A 96 10.56 9.87 4.82
N ALA A 97 10.38 8.75 5.47
CA ALA A 97 9.12 8.43 6.13
C ALA A 97 8.84 9.47 7.23
N PRO A 98 7.58 9.87 7.41
CA PRO A 98 7.22 10.81 8.45
C PRO A 98 7.41 10.19 9.84
N ASP A 99 7.64 11.04 10.82
CA ASP A 99 7.60 10.60 12.21
C ASP A 99 6.18 10.10 12.56
N MET A 100 6.10 8.90 13.10
CA MET A 100 4.85 8.27 13.51
C MET A 100 4.32 8.79 14.85
N VAL A 101 4.63 10.02 15.21
CA VAL A 101 4.06 10.70 16.37
C VAL A 101 2.69 11.26 16.03
N LEU A 102 1.65 10.63 16.57
CA LEU A 102 0.29 11.16 16.47
C LEU A 102 0.15 12.32 17.47
N LYS A 103 -0.12 13.53 16.95
CA LYS A 103 -0.30 14.73 17.76
C LYS A 103 -1.79 15.02 17.95
N ASN A 104 -2.12 15.63 19.09
CA ASN A 104 -3.42 16.28 19.24
C ASN A 104 -3.42 17.55 18.38
N GLU A 105 -4.57 17.82 17.74
CA GLU A 105 -4.74 19.03 16.94
C GLU A 105 -5.45 20.10 17.75
N SER A 106 -4.82 21.24 17.89
CA SER A 106 -5.43 22.44 18.43
C SER A 106 -6.11 23.21 17.30
N VAL A 107 -7.42 23.34 17.36
CA VAL A 107 -8.18 24.20 16.44
C VAL A 107 -8.49 25.51 17.16
N ARG A 108 -8.18 26.63 16.53
CA ARG A 108 -8.51 27.97 17.06
C ARG A 108 -9.98 28.02 17.46
N TYR A 109 -10.26 28.30 18.75
CA TYR A 109 -11.58 28.38 19.37
C TYR A 109 -12.30 27.04 19.70
N ILE A 110 -11.69 25.89 19.52
CA ILE A 110 -12.22 24.62 19.99
C ILE A 110 -11.30 24.10 21.10
N PRO A 111 -11.79 23.85 22.31
CA PRO A 111 -10.99 23.28 23.40
C PRO A 111 -10.37 21.95 22.99
N ASP A 112 -9.16 21.65 23.47
CA ASP A 112 -8.55 20.33 23.36
C ASP A 112 -9.34 19.34 24.24
N VAL A 113 -10.40 18.76 23.66
CA VAL A 113 -11.25 17.80 24.37
C VAL A 113 -10.57 16.45 24.33
N VAL A 114 -10.23 15.92 25.49
CA VAL A 114 -9.73 14.54 25.63
C VAL A 114 -10.85 13.57 25.27
N PRO A 115 -10.62 12.59 24.42
CA PRO A 115 -11.62 11.59 24.08
C PRO A 115 -12.11 10.84 25.34
N GLN A 116 -13.41 10.63 25.46
CA GLN A 116 -14.02 9.91 26.58
C GLN A 116 -14.05 8.42 26.31
N VAL A 117 -13.75 7.64 27.33
CA VAL A 117 -13.79 6.18 27.27
C VAL A 117 -15.00 5.66 28.07
N ASN A 118 -15.82 4.86 27.41
CA ASN A 118 -16.89 4.10 28.06
C ASN A 118 -16.55 2.60 28.01
N ASP A 119 -16.12 2.09 29.14
CA ASP A 119 -15.76 0.67 29.36
C ASP A 119 -16.84 -0.10 30.14
N ARG A 120 -17.98 0.54 30.47
CA ARG A 120 -19.07 -0.10 31.23
C ARG A 120 -19.89 -1.09 30.39
N ASN A 121 -19.84 -0.97 29.06
CA ASN A 121 -20.51 -1.92 28.17
C ASN A 121 -19.78 -3.26 28.19
N LEU A 122 -20.51 -4.36 28.41
CA LEU A 122 -19.92 -5.70 28.54
C LEU A 122 -19.31 -6.22 27.24
N ALA A 123 -19.89 -5.83 26.09
CA ALA A 123 -19.45 -6.33 24.78
C ALA A 123 -18.44 -5.39 24.09
N HIS A 124 -18.43 -4.11 24.46
CA HIS A 124 -17.68 -3.10 23.69
C HIS A 124 -16.93 -2.11 24.58
N LEU A 125 -15.74 -1.73 24.14
CA LEU A 125 -15.03 -0.56 24.60
C LEU A 125 -15.30 0.56 23.59
N ILE A 126 -15.86 1.69 24.06
CA ILE A 126 -16.30 2.80 23.20
C ILE A 126 -15.51 4.05 23.53
N ILE A 127 -14.93 4.67 22.51
CA ILE A 127 -14.18 5.92 22.61
C ILE A 127 -14.92 6.97 21.80
N THR A 128 -15.23 8.11 22.44
CA THR A 128 -16.01 9.19 21.82
C THR A 128 -15.26 10.51 21.97
N GLY A 129 -15.01 11.18 20.87
CA GLY A 129 -14.58 12.57 20.82
C GLY A 129 -15.74 13.48 20.46
N GLU A 130 -15.46 14.74 20.15
CA GLU A 130 -16.46 15.74 19.78
C GLU A 130 -17.24 15.31 18.52
N ASN A 131 -16.53 14.84 17.52
CA ASN A 131 -17.08 14.53 16.20
C ASN A 131 -16.77 13.11 15.71
N PHE A 132 -16.21 12.24 16.57
CA PHE A 132 -15.90 10.88 16.20
C PHE A 132 -16.33 9.85 17.24
N ARG A 133 -16.46 8.62 16.79
CA ARG A 133 -16.70 7.45 17.63
C ARG A 133 -15.93 6.25 17.10
N VAL A 134 -15.18 5.61 18.01
CA VAL A 134 -14.49 4.36 17.77
C VAL A 134 -15.02 3.30 18.74
N ARG A 135 -15.19 2.06 18.25
CA ARG A 135 -15.69 0.95 19.07
C ARG A 135 -14.84 -0.29 18.83
N PHE A 136 -14.37 -0.88 19.92
CA PHE A 136 -13.69 -2.16 19.94
C PHE A 136 -14.59 -3.24 20.52
N ASN A 137 -14.57 -4.42 19.92
CA ASN A 137 -15.23 -5.60 20.43
C ASN A 137 -14.37 -6.25 21.54
N LYS A 138 -14.91 -6.43 22.73
CA LYS A 138 -14.15 -6.97 23.86
C LYS A 138 -13.83 -8.46 23.76
N MET A 139 -14.53 -9.21 22.90
CA MET A 139 -14.24 -10.62 22.67
C MET A 139 -13.11 -10.83 21.67
N THR A 140 -13.03 -9.96 20.65
CA THR A 140 -12.04 -10.10 19.57
C THR A 140 -10.89 -9.12 19.71
N GLY A 141 -11.04 -8.01 20.43
CA GLY A 141 -10.06 -6.92 20.52
C GLY A 141 -10.00 -6.05 19.26
N TYR A 142 -10.82 -6.30 18.23
CA TYR A 142 -10.76 -5.56 16.97
C TYR A 142 -11.61 -4.30 17.00
N MET A 143 -11.16 -3.28 16.25
CA MET A 143 -11.93 -2.09 15.96
C MET A 143 -13.02 -2.45 14.94
N GLU A 144 -14.28 -2.45 15.36
CA GLU A 144 -15.45 -2.83 14.54
C GLU A 144 -16.34 -1.64 14.16
N ARG A 145 -16.03 -0.45 14.65
CA ARG A 145 -16.69 0.79 14.25
C ARG A 145 -15.70 1.94 14.30
N TYR A 146 -15.70 2.72 13.26
CA TYR A 146 -14.97 3.96 13.18
C TYR A 146 -15.79 4.97 12.37
N ALA A 147 -16.25 6.01 13.04
CA ALA A 147 -17.08 7.06 12.47
C ALA A 147 -16.53 8.44 12.81
N VAL A 148 -16.51 9.35 11.83
CA VAL A 148 -16.17 10.76 12.03
C VAL A 148 -17.18 11.62 11.27
N ASN A 149 -17.68 12.71 11.89
CA ASN A 149 -18.70 13.58 11.31
C ASN A 149 -19.92 12.81 10.76
N ARG A 150 -20.35 11.74 11.45
CA ARG A 150 -21.42 10.81 11.09
C ARG A 150 -21.13 9.91 9.87
N THR A 151 -19.95 10.00 9.27
CA THR A 151 -19.51 9.09 8.19
C THR A 151 -18.92 7.84 8.84
N GLU A 152 -19.48 6.68 8.53
CA GLU A 152 -18.95 5.37 8.98
C GLU A 152 -17.89 4.89 8.01
N PHE A 153 -16.70 4.58 8.51
CA PHE A 153 -15.57 4.08 7.70
C PHE A 153 -15.43 2.56 7.75
N ILE A 154 -16.05 1.90 8.72
CA ILE A 154 -16.08 0.44 8.79
C ILE A 154 -17.47 -0.04 8.40
N GLN A 155 -17.55 -0.93 7.42
CA GLN A 155 -18.78 -1.59 6.98
C GLN A 155 -19.45 -2.30 8.16
N LYS A 156 -20.76 -2.26 8.23
CA LYS A 156 -21.50 -2.97 9.28
C LYS A 156 -21.18 -4.46 9.26
N GLY A 157 -20.70 -4.98 10.37
CA GLY A 157 -20.23 -6.37 10.51
C GLY A 157 -18.78 -6.58 10.10
N GLY A 158 -18.10 -5.55 9.56
CA GLY A 158 -16.68 -5.55 9.32
C GLY A 158 -15.84 -5.10 10.52
N ALA A 159 -14.54 -5.14 10.37
CA ALA A 159 -13.57 -4.67 11.36
C ALA A 159 -12.23 -4.33 10.70
N LEU A 160 -11.35 -3.68 11.46
CA LEU A 160 -9.92 -3.62 11.15
C LEU A 160 -9.25 -4.85 11.78
N THR A 161 -8.73 -5.75 10.94
CA THR A 161 -8.20 -7.05 11.37
C THR A 161 -6.78 -7.29 10.86
N PRO A 162 -5.92 -8.03 11.60
CA PRO A 162 -4.64 -8.45 11.06
C PRO A 162 -4.84 -9.42 9.90
N ASN A 163 -3.95 -9.31 8.91
CA ASN A 163 -3.98 -10.16 7.73
C ASN A 163 -2.59 -10.68 7.38
N PHE A 164 -2.50 -12.00 7.18
CA PHE A 164 -1.27 -12.72 6.83
C PHE A 164 -1.43 -13.55 5.55
N TRP A 165 -2.62 -13.49 4.92
CA TRP A 165 -3.02 -14.34 3.83
C TRP A 165 -3.31 -13.54 2.55
N ARG A 166 -3.12 -14.19 1.40
CA ARG A 166 -3.61 -13.73 0.09
C ARG A 166 -4.34 -14.86 -0.61
N ALA A 167 -5.18 -14.54 -1.58
CA ALA A 167 -5.71 -15.53 -2.51
C ALA A 167 -4.55 -16.13 -3.31
N PRO A 168 -4.27 -17.44 -3.22
CA PRO A 168 -3.10 -18.03 -3.86
C PRO A 168 -3.08 -17.84 -5.37
N THR A 169 -1.93 -17.44 -5.90
CA THR A 169 -1.72 -17.33 -7.35
C THR A 169 -1.50 -18.69 -7.99
N ASP A 170 -1.52 -18.77 -9.33
CA ASP A 170 -1.16 -19.97 -10.04
C ASP A 170 0.23 -20.48 -9.66
N ASN A 171 1.18 -19.58 -9.46
CA ASN A 171 2.53 -19.92 -9.03
C ASN A 171 2.55 -20.44 -7.58
N ASP A 172 1.75 -19.84 -6.70
CA ASP A 172 1.59 -20.32 -5.31
C ASP A 172 1.05 -21.76 -5.29
N TYR A 173 0.08 -22.08 -6.14
CA TYR A 173 -0.43 -23.45 -6.30
C TYR A 173 0.66 -24.40 -6.84
N GLY A 174 1.46 -23.95 -7.80
CA GLY A 174 2.60 -24.72 -8.30
C GLY A 174 3.59 -25.10 -7.20
N ALA A 175 3.89 -24.17 -6.31
CA ALA A 175 4.75 -24.39 -5.15
C ALA A 175 4.02 -25.07 -3.96
N LYS A 176 2.72 -25.33 -4.04
CA LYS A 176 1.85 -25.88 -2.99
C LYS A 176 1.77 -24.99 -1.74
N LEU A 177 1.86 -23.66 -1.91
CA LEU A 177 1.87 -22.71 -0.80
C LEU A 177 0.51 -22.61 -0.10
N GLN A 178 -0.60 -22.86 -0.81
CA GLN A 178 -1.93 -22.94 -0.22
C GLN A 178 -2.03 -24.01 0.88
N HIS A 179 -1.15 -25.02 0.88
CA HIS A 179 -1.02 -26.02 1.94
C HIS A 179 0.09 -25.66 2.92
N LYS A 180 1.27 -25.33 2.41
CA LYS A 180 2.45 -25.06 3.24
C LYS A 180 2.24 -23.88 4.19
N TYR A 181 1.49 -22.85 3.75
CA TYR A 181 1.24 -21.62 4.50
C TYR A 181 -0.16 -21.57 5.13
N ALA A 182 -0.93 -22.64 5.06
CA ALA A 182 -2.34 -22.71 5.49
C ALA A 182 -2.54 -22.23 6.95
N ALA A 183 -1.55 -22.43 7.85
CA ALA A 183 -1.61 -21.94 9.21
C ALA A 183 -1.74 -20.41 9.32
N TRP A 184 -1.25 -19.66 8.33
CA TRP A 184 -1.36 -18.20 8.28
C TRP A 184 -2.72 -17.69 7.80
N LYS A 185 -3.51 -18.53 7.11
CA LYS A 185 -4.90 -18.20 6.75
C LYS A 185 -5.78 -18.11 7.99
N ASN A 186 -5.53 -18.96 8.97
CA ASN A 186 -6.19 -18.92 10.27
C ASN A 186 -5.17 -19.23 11.37
N PRO A 187 -4.44 -18.20 11.84
CA PRO A 187 -3.38 -18.39 12.85
C PRO A 187 -3.93 -18.69 14.28
N ASP A 188 -5.24 -18.92 14.44
CA ASP A 188 -5.93 -19.14 15.73
C ASP A 188 -5.60 -18.01 16.72
N LEU A 189 -5.96 -16.78 16.34
CA LEU A 189 -5.77 -15.59 17.18
C LEU A 189 -6.67 -15.65 18.41
N ARG A 190 -6.07 -15.78 19.58
CA ARG A 190 -6.77 -15.80 20.86
C ARG A 190 -6.46 -14.55 21.63
N LEU A 191 -7.45 -13.67 21.80
CA LEU A 191 -7.31 -12.50 22.66
C LEU A 191 -7.02 -12.92 24.10
N THR A 192 -5.87 -12.48 24.62
CA THR A 192 -5.43 -12.74 26.00
C THR A 192 -5.54 -11.52 26.89
N SER A 193 -5.51 -10.32 26.32
CA SER A 193 -5.62 -9.06 27.05
C SER A 193 -6.21 -7.98 26.13
N LEU A 194 -7.13 -7.17 26.70
CA LEU A 194 -7.55 -5.90 26.12
C LEU A 194 -7.53 -4.84 27.21
N LYS A 195 -6.69 -3.82 27.05
CA LYS A 195 -6.49 -2.74 28.02
C LYS A 195 -6.63 -1.39 27.32
N HIS A 196 -6.94 -0.37 28.11
CA HIS A 196 -6.89 1.00 27.66
C HIS A 196 -6.29 1.93 28.70
N GLU A 197 -5.71 3.02 28.26
CA GLU A 197 -5.25 4.11 29.10
C GLU A 197 -5.46 5.45 28.39
N THR A 198 -5.49 6.53 29.15
CA THR A 198 -5.47 7.89 28.60
C THR A 198 -4.13 8.53 28.98
N LYS A 199 -3.39 8.96 27.97
CA LYS A 199 -2.07 9.58 28.16
C LYS A 199 -1.93 10.75 27.21
N GLU A 200 -1.44 11.89 27.71
CA GLU A 200 -1.19 13.11 26.92
C GLU A 200 -2.42 13.55 26.07
N GLY A 201 -3.62 13.38 26.61
CA GLY A 201 -4.85 13.75 25.91
C GLY A 201 -5.28 12.79 24.79
N GLN A 202 -4.62 11.65 24.67
CA GLN A 202 -4.94 10.58 23.71
C GLN A 202 -5.42 9.32 24.42
N VAL A 203 -6.22 8.51 23.76
CA VAL A 203 -6.61 7.18 24.26
C VAL A 203 -5.79 6.13 23.55
N ILE A 204 -5.15 5.27 24.35
CA ILE A 204 -4.37 4.13 23.87
C ILE A 204 -5.16 2.86 24.21
N VAL A 205 -5.41 2.01 23.21
CA VAL A 205 -6.02 0.68 23.37
C VAL A 205 -5.00 -0.35 22.95
N SER A 206 -4.72 -1.32 23.83
CA SER A 206 -3.76 -2.40 23.60
C SER A 206 -4.44 -3.76 23.68
N ALA A 207 -4.31 -4.56 22.63
CA ALA A 207 -4.80 -5.92 22.55
C ALA A 207 -3.64 -6.89 22.34
N GLU A 208 -3.61 -7.98 23.10
CA GLU A 208 -2.61 -9.03 23.03
C GLU A 208 -3.26 -10.34 22.61
N TYR A 209 -2.60 -11.07 21.72
CA TYR A 209 -3.11 -12.34 21.20
C TYR A 209 -2.05 -13.42 21.22
N ASP A 210 -2.47 -14.64 21.53
CA ASP A 210 -1.72 -15.84 21.18
C ASP A 210 -2.09 -16.27 19.75
N MET A 211 -1.08 -16.54 18.92
CA MET A 211 -1.20 -17.08 17.56
C MET A 211 -0.85 -18.57 17.59
N ARG A 212 -1.80 -19.41 17.99
CA ARG A 212 -1.54 -20.81 18.36
C ARG A 212 -1.08 -21.67 17.19
N SER A 213 -1.64 -21.45 16.00
CA SER A 213 -1.31 -22.26 14.82
C SER A 213 0.09 -22.01 14.29
N VAL A 214 0.71 -20.88 14.63
CA VAL A 214 2.03 -20.48 14.14
C VAL A 214 3.05 -20.24 15.25
N SER A 215 2.68 -20.51 16.54
CA SER A 215 3.55 -20.33 17.71
C SER A 215 4.17 -18.92 17.76
N ALA A 216 3.33 -17.90 17.82
CA ALA A 216 3.75 -16.50 17.93
C ALA A 216 2.79 -15.72 18.84
N LYS A 217 3.16 -14.50 19.19
CA LYS A 217 2.28 -13.53 19.84
C LYS A 217 2.07 -12.33 18.93
N LEU A 218 0.85 -11.77 18.97
CA LEU A 218 0.52 -10.55 18.26
C LEU A 218 0.08 -9.48 19.24
N TYR A 219 0.59 -8.28 19.05
CA TYR A 219 0.23 -7.09 19.81
C TYR A 219 -0.33 -6.07 18.85
N LEU A 220 -1.54 -5.55 19.14
CA LEU A 220 -2.15 -4.45 18.44
C LEU A 220 -2.30 -3.27 19.37
N THR A 221 -1.69 -2.14 19.03
CA THR A 221 -1.83 -0.90 19.80
C THR A 221 -2.47 0.16 18.93
N TYR A 222 -3.55 0.75 19.41
CA TYR A 222 -4.28 1.83 18.76
C TYR A 222 -4.15 3.10 19.60
N THR A 223 -3.56 4.16 19.06
CA THR A 223 -3.52 5.47 19.70
C THR A 223 -4.50 6.39 18.97
N ILE A 224 -5.46 6.96 19.70
CA ILE A 224 -6.54 7.77 19.15
C ILE A 224 -6.39 9.19 19.68
N ASN A 225 -6.24 10.16 18.78
CA ASN A 225 -6.13 11.57 19.18
C ASN A 225 -7.50 12.25 19.34
N ASN A 226 -7.47 13.53 19.73
CA ASN A 226 -8.67 14.33 19.97
C ASN A 226 -9.51 14.63 18.72
N ARG A 227 -9.04 14.31 17.52
CA ARG A 227 -9.74 14.50 16.23
C ARG A 227 -10.15 13.20 15.57
N GLY A 228 -9.87 12.07 16.21
CA GLY A 228 -10.24 10.76 15.71
C GLY A 228 -9.26 10.17 14.70
N ALA A 229 -8.09 10.77 14.47
CA ALA A 229 -7.01 10.08 13.79
C ALA A 229 -6.50 8.92 14.65
N VAL A 230 -6.17 7.80 14.03
CA VAL A 230 -5.80 6.56 14.72
C VAL A 230 -4.43 6.09 14.22
N LYS A 231 -3.45 6.05 15.12
CA LYS A 231 -2.20 5.32 14.89
C LYS A 231 -2.38 3.87 15.28
N VAL A 232 -2.03 2.96 14.37
CA VAL A 232 -2.07 1.52 14.57
C VAL A 232 -0.64 0.99 14.55
N ASN A 233 -0.27 0.26 15.59
CA ASN A 233 0.96 -0.54 15.63
C ASN A 233 0.57 -2.00 15.69
N GLN A 234 1.07 -2.79 14.74
CA GLN A 234 0.93 -4.23 14.67
C GLN A 234 2.31 -4.85 14.88
N LYS A 235 2.47 -5.63 15.94
CA LYS A 235 3.75 -6.28 16.28
C LYS A 235 3.53 -7.76 16.50
N MET A 236 4.23 -8.58 15.73
CA MET A 236 4.31 -10.02 15.91
C MET A 236 5.67 -10.39 16.51
N VAL A 237 5.65 -11.25 17.52
CA VAL A 237 6.85 -11.81 18.13
C VAL A 237 6.81 -13.32 17.96
N ALA A 238 7.76 -13.86 17.22
CA ALA A 238 7.90 -15.29 17.00
C ALA A 238 8.43 -16.00 18.25
N ASP A 239 7.88 -17.16 18.59
CA ASP A 239 8.35 -17.93 19.74
C ASP A 239 9.75 -18.49 19.47
N LYS A 240 10.67 -18.20 20.38
CA LYS A 240 12.06 -18.67 20.27
C LYS A 240 12.13 -20.20 20.22
N GLY A 241 12.89 -20.69 19.22
CA GLY A 241 13.10 -22.14 19.04
C GLY A 241 11.93 -22.87 18.37
N LYS A 242 10.84 -22.18 18.05
CA LYS A 242 9.77 -22.72 17.22
C LYS A 242 10.05 -22.44 15.74
N LYS A 243 9.36 -23.18 14.88
CA LYS A 243 9.44 -23.03 13.44
C LYS A 243 8.02 -23.01 12.87
N ALA A 244 7.76 -22.07 11.99
CA ALA A 244 6.60 -22.03 11.13
C ALA A 244 7.07 -21.80 9.68
N SER A 245 6.16 -21.90 8.73
CA SER A 245 6.43 -21.53 7.34
C SER A 245 6.61 -20.01 7.20
N ASP A 246 7.15 -19.57 6.08
CA ASP A 246 7.01 -18.20 5.61
C ASP A 246 5.52 -17.84 5.51
N MET A 247 5.20 -16.54 5.44
CA MET A 247 3.83 -16.03 5.27
C MET A 247 3.70 -15.27 3.94
N PHE A 248 2.45 -15.10 3.46
CA PHE A 248 2.18 -14.33 2.25
C PHE A 248 2.26 -12.83 2.46
N ARG A 249 1.81 -12.31 3.60
CA ARG A 249 1.83 -10.87 3.91
C ARG A 249 1.83 -10.62 5.40
N PHE A 250 2.25 -9.44 5.76
CA PHE A 250 2.15 -8.90 7.11
C PHE A 250 1.52 -7.52 7.06
N GLY A 251 0.30 -7.39 7.53
CA GLY A 251 -0.45 -6.14 7.47
C GLY A 251 -1.84 -6.24 8.09
N MET A 252 -2.69 -5.28 7.71
CA MET A 252 -4.05 -5.15 8.22
C MET A 252 -5.05 -5.08 7.06
N GLN A 253 -6.25 -5.57 7.32
CA GLN A 253 -7.42 -5.51 6.43
C GLN A 253 -8.48 -4.61 7.07
N LEU A 254 -8.99 -3.67 6.30
CA LEU A 254 -10.13 -2.82 6.67
C LEU A 254 -11.26 -3.01 5.68
N VAL A 255 -12.44 -3.37 6.16
CA VAL A 255 -13.63 -3.47 5.33
C VAL A 255 -14.42 -2.17 5.43
N MET A 256 -14.44 -1.39 4.35
CA MET A 256 -15.17 -0.12 4.24
C MET A 256 -16.51 -0.30 3.50
N PRO A 257 -17.49 0.59 3.71
CA PRO A 257 -18.67 0.66 2.83
C PRO A 257 -18.29 0.82 1.37
N LYS A 258 -19.09 0.27 0.45
CA LYS A 258 -18.83 0.26 -0.99
C LYS A 258 -18.71 1.64 -1.61
N ASP A 259 -19.40 2.64 -1.02
CA ASP A 259 -19.39 4.03 -1.51
C ASP A 259 -17.98 4.68 -1.47
N PHE A 260 -17.04 4.09 -0.73
CA PHE A 260 -15.63 4.47 -0.76
C PHE A 260 -14.93 3.80 -1.94
N GLU A 261 -15.16 4.32 -3.13
CA GLU A 261 -14.77 3.72 -4.42
C GLU A 261 -13.70 4.51 -5.19
N TYR A 262 -13.18 5.62 -4.63
CA TYR A 262 -12.13 6.42 -5.24
C TYR A 262 -10.81 6.24 -4.48
N VAL A 263 -9.76 5.91 -5.22
CA VAL A 263 -8.42 5.72 -4.67
C VAL A 263 -7.49 6.80 -5.22
N SER A 264 -6.77 7.45 -4.33
CA SER A 264 -5.68 8.35 -4.68
C SER A 264 -4.45 7.95 -3.89
N TYR A 265 -3.28 7.85 -4.52
CA TYR A 265 -2.08 7.41 -3.83
C TYR A 265 -0.80 7.99 -4.44
N TYR A 266 0.24 8.07 -3.62
CA TYR A 266 1.61 8.28 -4.05
C TYR A 266 2.40 6.99 -3.82
N GLY A 267 2.85 6.38 -4.89
CA GLY A 267 3.53 5.10 -4.92
C GLY A 267 3.80 4.62 -6.34
N ARG A 268 4.12 3.35 -6.52
CA ARG A 268 4.31 2.77 -7.86
C ARG A 268 2.98 2.45 -8.53
N GLY A 269 2.86 2.84 -9.78
CA GLY A 269 1.62 2.65 -10.55
C GLY A 269 1.74 3.00 -12.04
N PRO A 270 0.59 3.17 -12.74
CA PRO A 270 -0.78 2.99 -12.25
C PRO A 270 -1.22 1.51 -12.16
N VAL A 271 -0.53 0.61 -12.88
CA VAL A 271 -0.86 -0.82 -12.89
C VAL A 271 -0.43 -1.51 -11.61
N GLU A 272 -1.03 -2.65 -11.30
CA GLU A 272 -0.62 -3.46 -10.16
C GLU A 272 0.85 -3.85 -10.25
N ASN A 273 1.48 -3.94 -9.10
CA ASN A 273 2.88 -4.32 -9.01
C ASN A 273 3.18 -4.95 -7.65
N TYR A 274 4.23 -5.76 -7.59
CA TYR A 274 4.62 -6.53 -6.43
C TYR A 274 6.12 -6.39 -6.21
N SER A 275 6.63 -6.63 -5.01
CA SER A 275 8.03 -6.38 -4.64
C SER A 275 9.04 -6.96 -5.64
N ASN A 276 8.77 -8.13 -6.21
CA ASN A 276 9.60 -8.79 -7.22
C ASN A 276 9.21 -8.47 -8.68
N ARG A 277 8.22 -7.60 -8.89
CA ARG A 277 7.67 -7.22 -10.20
C ARG A 277 7.17 -5.77 -10.19
N ASN A 278 8.02 -4.80 -9.90
CA ASN A 278 7.64 -3.39 -9.79
C ASN A 278 8.49 -2.43 -10.64
N HIS A 279 9.59 -2.87 -11.24
CA HIS A 279 10.48 -2.00 -12.02
C HIS A 279 9.86 -1.43 -13.30
N SER A 280 8.77 -2.02 -13.80
CA SER A 280 8.03 -1.47 -14.95
C SER A 280 7.12 -0.29 -14.59
N THR A 281 6.95 0.00 -13.30
CA THR A 281 6.10 1.06 -12.77
C THR A 281 6.93 2.20 -12.18
N ASP A 282 6.42 3.42 -12.27
CA ASP A 282 7.09 4.61 -11.76
C ASP A 282 6.40 5.10 -10.49
N LEU A 283 7.17 5.71 -9.60
CA LEU A 283 6.64 6.46 -8.46
C LEU A 283 5.97 7.73 -8.95
N GLY A 284 4.74 7.95 -8.52
CA GLY A 284 3.94 9.10 -8.91
C GLY A 284 2.66 9.20 -8.10
N ILE A 285 1.92 10.29 -8.30
CA ILE A 285 0.57 10.43 -7.75
C ILE A 285 -0.41 9.90 -8.79
N TYR A 286 -1.24 8.95 -8.38
CA TYR A 286 -2.22 8.29 -9.22
C TYR A 286 -3.62 8.39 -8.62
N HIS A 287 -4.63 8.45 -9.50
CA HIS A 287 -6.05 8.49 -9.15
C HIS A 287 -6.76 7.41 -9.95
N GLN A 288 -7.51 6.56 -9.28
CA GLN A 288 -8.23 5.44 -9.88
C GLN A 288 -9.51 5.18 -9.09
N THR A 289 -10.47 4.54 -9.70
CA THR A 289 -11.57 3.91 -8.98
C THR A 289 -11.13 2.57 -8.39
N VAL A 290 -11.85 2.06 -7.41
CA VAL A 290 -11.63 0.72 -6.85
C VAL A 290 -11.82 -0.35 -7.95
N ASP A 291 -12.72 -0.13 -8.90
CA ASP A 291 -12.90 -1.01 -10.05
C ASP A 291 -11.66 -1.07 -10.96
N GLU A 292 -10.99 0.04 -11.17
CA GLU A 292 -9.76 0.10 -11.97
C GLU A 292 -8.54 -0.53 -11.27
N GLN A 293 -8.65 -0.81 -9.96
CA GLN A 293 -7.60 -1.53 -9.23
C GLN A 293 -7.59 -3.03 -9.54
N PHE A 294 -8.74 -3.59 -9.93
CA PHE A 294 -8.87 -5.02 -10.18
C PHE A 294 -8.28 -5.40 -11.54
N TYR A 295 -7.28 -6.28 -11.54
CA TYR A 295 -6.80 -6.90 -12.78
C TYR A 295 -7.41 -8.29 -12.92
N PRO A 296 -8.20 -8.54 -13.98
CA PRO A 296 -8.92 -9.79 -14.16
C PRO A 296 -8.01 -10.88 -14.74
N TYR A 297 -7.17 -11.49 -13.92
CA TYR A 297 -6.44 -12.68 -14.30
C TYR A 297 -7.41 -13.77 -14.79
N ILE A 298 -6.93 -14.72 -15.57
CA ILE A 298 -7.77 -15.81 -16.11
C ILE A 298 -8.52 -16.50 -14.97
N ARG A 299 -7.83 -16.79 -13.85
CA ARG A 299 -8.43 -17.37 -12.65
C ARG A 299 -8.43 -16.40 -11.48
N PRO A 300 -9.42 -16.53 -10.55
CA PRO A 300 -9.42 -15.78 -9.30
C PRO A 300 -8.13 -16.02 -8.52
N GLN A 301 -7.47 -14.96 -8.09
CA GLN A 301 -6.23 -14.97 -7.34
C GLN A 301 -5.91 -13.59 -6.81
N GLU A 302 -4.81 -13.44 -6.08
CA GLU A 302 -4.28 -12.14 -5.66
C GLU A 302 -4.14 -11.19 -6.85
N THR A 303 -4.61 -9.94 -6.67
CA THR A 303 -4.62 -8.91 -7.70
C THR A 303 -4.66 -7.50 -7.11
N GLY A 304 -4.29 -6.51 -7.89
CA GLY A 304 -4.52 -5.09 -7.62
C GLY A 304 -3.55 -4.41 -6.66
N THR A 305 -2.60 -5.13 -6.06
CA THR A 305 -1.61 -4.55 -5.13
C THR A 305 -0.73 -3.51 -5.83
N LYS A 306 -0.41 -2.43 -5.10
CA LYS A 306 0.60 -1.42 -5.43
C LYS A 306 1.67 -1.42 -4.34
N THR A 307 2.93 -1.21 -4.72
CA THR A 307 4.08 -1.18 -3.79
C THR A 307 4.69 0.20 -3.68
N ASP A 308 5.62 0.35 -2.73
CA ASP A 308 6.33 1.60 -2.47
C ASP A 308 5.37 2.77 -2.25
N ILE A 309 4.28 2.53 -1.51
CA ILE A 309 3.27 3.54 -1.19
C ILE A 309 3.83 4.47 -0.11
N ARG A 310 3.74 5.80 -0.36
CA ARG A 310 4.05 6.85 0.60
C ARG A 310 2.80 7.26 1.36
N TRP A 311 1.68 7.36 0.65
CA TRP A 311 0.36 7.53 1.23
C TRP A 311 -0.71 6.92 0.31
N TRP A 312 -1.79 6.45 0.92
CA TRP A 312 -2.95 5.84 0.26
C TRP A 312 -4.22 6.47 0.79
N LYS A 313 -5.13 6.89 -0.09
CA LYS A 313 -6.44 7.44 0.27
C LYS A 313 -7.53 6.60 -0.36
N VAL A 314 -8.58 6.35 0.42
CA VAL A 314 -9.82 5.71 -0.05
C VAL A 314 -10.96 6.65 0.29
N LEU A 315 -11.69 7.10 -0.73
CA LEU A 315 -12.59 8.24 -0.67
C LEU A 315 -13.96 7.90 -1.26
N ASP A 316 -15.00 8.59 -0.77
CA ASP A 316 -16.30 8.63 -1.43
C ASP A 316 -16.31 9.68 -2.56
N VAL A 317 -17.42 9.77 -3.28
CA VAL A 317 -17.63 10.74 -4.37
C VAL A 317 -17.49 12.21 -3.91
N LYS A 318 -17.61 12.48 -2.61
CA LYS A 318 -17.47 13.82 -2.03
C LYS A 318 -16.04 14.13 -1.60
N GLY A 319 -15.11 13.20 -1.76
CA GLY A 319 -13.74 13.30 -1.28
C GLY A 319 -13.60 13.11 0.24
N THR A 320 -14.61 12.52 0.88
CA THR A 320 -14.54 12.12 2.29
C THR A 320 -14.01 10.69 2.39
N GLY A 321 -13.13 10.41 3.33
CA GLY A 321 -12.58 9.06 3.48
C GLY A 321 -11.45 8.97 4.47
N LEU A 322 -10.54 8.03 4.23
CA LEU A 322 -9.37 7.78 5.06
C LEU A 322 -8.08 7.92 4.24
N GLN A 323 -7.08 8.55 4.84
CA GLN A 323 -5.70 8.52 4.37
C GLN A 323 -4.88 7.61 5.29
N PHE A 324 -4.01 6.82 4.67
CA PHE A 324 -3.06 5.93 5.33
C PHE A 324 -1.64 6.40 5.02
N VAL A 325 -0.80 6.49 6.06
CA VAL A 325 0.62 6.79 5.97
C VAL A 325 1.35 5.88 6.95
N ALA A 326 2.52 5.35 6.59
CA ALA A 326 3.23 4.40 7.42
C ALA A 326 4.68 4.83 7.75
N ASP A 327 5.30 4.08 8.67
CA ASP A 327 6.68 4.27 9.14
C ASP A 327 7.76 3.97 8.08
N ALA A 328 7.35 3.39 6.97
CA ALA A 328 8.17 3.12 5.79
C ALA A 328 7.26 3.02 4.55
N PRO A 329 7.81 3.03 3.33
CA PRO A 329 7.03 2.66 2.15
C PRO A 329 6.37 1.30 2.33
N PHE A 330 5.09 1.19 1.99
CA PHE A 330 4.26 0.03 2.26
C PHE A 330 3.54 -0.47 0.99
N SER A 331 2.78 -1.54 1.09
CA SER A 331 1.93 -2.04 0.01
C SER A 331 0.46 -1.82 0.34
N ALA A 332 -0.35 -1.53 -0.68
CA ALA A 332 -1.79 -1.35 -0.49
C ALA A 332 -2.60 -1.80 -1.70
N SER A 333 -3.85 -2.14 -1.44
CA SER A 333 -4.89 -2.37 -2.45
C SER A 333 -6.26 -2.01 -1.90
N SER A 334 -7.20 -1.72 -2.80
CA SER A 334 -8.61 -1.50 -2.47
C SER A 334 -9.46 -2.14 -3.55
N LEU A 335 -10.27 -3.15 -3.19
CA LEU A 335 -11.03 -3.95 -4.15
C LEU A 335 -12.47 -4.13 -3.68
N HIS A 336 -13.41 -4.24 -4.63
CA HIS A 336 -14.77 -4.74 -4.36
C HIS A 336 -14.83 -6.29 -4.30
N TYR A 337 -13.74 -6.91 -3.91
CA TYR A 337 -13.61 -8.35 -3.74
C TYR A 337 -12.95 -8.64 -2.40
N THR A 338 -13.40 -9.70 -1.73
CA THR A 338 -12.73 -10.19 -0.53
C THR A 338 -11.63 -11.17 -0.92
N ILE A 339 -10.67 -11.39 -0.01
CA ILE A 339 -9.65 -12.42 -0.23
C ILE A 339 -10.30 -13.79 -0.42
N GLU A 340 -11.35 -14.08 0.36
CA GLU A 340 -12.10 -15.33 0.32
C GLU A 340 -12.81 -15.56 -1.01
N SER A 341 -13.34 -14.47 -1.64
CA SER A 341 -14.01 -14.58 -2.93
C SER A 341 -13.05 -14.88 -4.09
N LEU A 342 -11.79 -14.49 -3.93
CA LEU A 342 -10.72 -14.73 -4.91
C LEU A 342 -9.92 -16.02 -4.61
N ASP A 343 -10.08 -16.61 -3.42
CA ASP A 343 -9.36 -17.80 -2.98
C ASP A 343 -10.14 -19.08 -3.34
N GLU A 344 -9.66 -19.81 -4.32
CA GLU A 344 -10.28 -21.07 -4.73
C GLU A 344 -10.14 -22.21 -3.69
N GLY A 345 -9.39 -21.97 -2.60
CA GLY A 345 -9.19 -22.96 -1.52
C GLY A 345 -8.00 -23.89 -1.77
N PRO A 346 -7.95 -25.05 -1.11
CA PRO A 346 -6.79 -25.94 -1.18
C PRO A 346 -6.62 -26.62 -2.55
N VAL A 347 -7.69 -26.71 -3.34
CA VAL A 347 -7.68 -27.31 -4.68
C VAL A 347 -8.27 -26.31 -5.66
N LYS A 348 -7.58 -26.06 -6.78
CA LYS A 348 -8.07 -25.17 -7.85
C LYS A 348 -9.43 -25.66 -8.37
N LYS A 349 -10.42 -24.77 -8.38
CA LYS A 349 -11.77 -25.03 -8.90
C LYS A 349 -11.88 -24.78 -10.40
N GLN A 350 -10.84 -24.20 -11.02
CA GLN A 350 -10.81 -23.81 -12.43
C GLN A 350 -11.86 -22.74 -12.80
N GLY A 351 -12.26 -21.91 -11.82
CA GLY A 351 -13.14 -20.76 -12.05
C GLY A 351 -12.47 -19.67 -12.88
N HIS A 352 -13.27 -18.72 -13.38
CA HIS A 352 -12.80 -17.55 -14.08
C HIS A 352 -13.03 -16.30 -13.25
N SER A 353 -12.11 -15.32 -13.31
CA SER A 353 -12.22 -14.07 -12.54
C SER A 353 -13.51 -13.29 -12.84
N GLN A 354 -14.05 -13.41 -14.05
CA GLN A 354 -15.32 -12.80 -14.46
C GLN A 354 -16.55 -13.42 -13.78
N GLU A 355 -16.43 -14.62 -13.22
CA GLU A 355 -17.51 -15.31 -12.50
C GLU A 355 -17.58 -14.91 -11.03
N VAL A 356 -16.57 -14.20 -10.52
CA VAL A 356 -16.54 -13.73 -9.14
C VAL A 356 -17.38 -12.46 -9.04
N GLU A 357 -18.43 -12.52 -8.23
CA GLU A 357 -19.30 -11.37 -8.00
C GLU A 357 -18.60 -10.30 -7.11
N LYS A 358 -18.82 -9.03 -7.44
CA LYS A 358 -18.40 -7.93 -6.61
C LYS A 358 -19.14 -7.93 -5.28
N ALA A 359 -18.42 -7.79 -4.20
CA ALA A 359 -19.00 -7.64 -2.88
C ALA A 359 -19.55 -6.22 -2.68
N ASP A 360 -20.56 -6.08 -1.84
CA ASP A 360 -21.13 -4.79 -1.45
C ASP A 360 -20.28 -4.12 -0.35
N LEU A 361 -18.98 -3.95 -0.65
CA LEU A 361 -17.99 -3.37 0.25
C LEU A 361 -16.75 -2.92 -0.54
N THR A 362 -15.87 -2.17 0.11
CA THR A 362 -14.50 -1.93 -0.34
C THR A 362 -13.53 -2.58 0.65
N ASN A 363 -12.81 -3.58 0.20
CA ASN A 363 -11.80 -4.30 0.97
C ASN A 363 -10.44 -3.60 0.81
N VAL A 364 -9.96 -2.97 1.87
CA VAL A 364 -8.71 -2.21 1.89
C VAL A 364 -7.64 -3.02 2.61
N LEU A 365 -6.53 -3.28 1.93
CA LEU A 365 -5.37 -3.97 2.49
C LEU A 365 -4.22 -2.98 2.62
N ILE A 366 -3.64 -2.90 3.81
CA ILE A 366 -2.50 -2.06 4.16
C ILE A 366 -1.43 -2.95 4.77
N ASP A 367 -0.35 -3.19 4.06
CA ASP A 367 0.65 -4.17 4.44
C ASP A 367 2.04 -3.56 4.56
N LYS A 368 2.76 -3.92 5.62
CA LYS A 368 4.21 -3.68 5.70
C LYS A 368 4.91 -4.28 4.49
N ALA A 369 4.58 -5.52 4.19
CA ALA A 369 5.14 -6.26 3.08
C ALA A 369 4.22 -7.40 2.63
N GLN A 370 4.37 -7.77 1.37
CA GLN A 370 3.76 -8.95 0.77
C GLN A 370 4.85 -9.74 0.06
N MET A 371 4.84 -11.06 0.21
CA MET A 371 5.75 -11.97 -0.49
C MET A 371 5.60 -11.81 -2.01
N GLY A 372 6.69 -11.84 -2.73
CA GLY A 372 6.69 -11.85 -4.18
C GLY A 372 5.80 -12.96 -4.77
N LEU A 373 5.39 -12.82 -6.02
CA LEU A 373 4.40 -13.71 -6.65
C LEU A 373 4.97 -15.06 -7.13
N ALA A 374 6.01 -15.61 -6.50
CA ALA A 374 6.69 -16.85 -6.90
C ALA A 374 6.90 -16.88 -8.43
N CYS A 375 8.00 -16.39 -8.94
CA CYS A 375 7.97 -15.80 -10.28
C CYS A 375 8.95 -16.39 -11.28
N ILE A 376 9.70 -17.41 -10.92
CA ILE A 376 10.62 -18.01 -11.91
C ILE A 376 9.82 -18.93 -12.85
N ASP A 377 8.89 -19.70 -12.31
CA ASP A 377 8.02 -20.58 -13.08
C ASP A 377 6.74 -20.97 -12.30
N SER A 378 5.81 -21.67 -12.96
CA SER A 378 4.57 -22.23 -12.36
C SER A 378 4.74 -23.65 -11.84
N TRP A 379 5.94 -24.22 -11.82
CA TRP A 379 6.22 -25.60 -11.41
C TRP A 379 6.80 -25.72 -10.01
N GLY A 380 6.80 -24.63 -9.23
CA GLY A 380 7.13 -24.68 -7.83
C GLY A 380 8.36 -23.88 -7.42
N ALA A 381 8.94 -23.09 -8.31
CA ALA A 381 9.98 -22.14 -7.96
C ALA A 381 9.45 -21.09 -6.95
N MET A 382 10.22 -20.84 -5.93
CA MET A 382 9.93 -19.81 -4.94
C MET A 382 10.45 -18.45 -5.41
N PRO A 383 9.91 -17.33 -4.91
CA PRO A 383 10.55 -16.03 -5.07
C PRO A 383 11.96 -16.07 -4.50
N GLU A 384 12.84 -15.19 -4.99
CA GLU A 384 14.15 -15.01 -4.38
C GLU A 384 14.02 -14.68 -2.89
N PRO A 385 15.02 -15.02 -2.06
CA PRO A 385 14.93 -14.90 -0.60
C PRO A 385 14.52 -13.51 -0.10
N GLU A 386 15.00 -12.45 -0.75
CA GLU A 386 14.68 -11.05 -0.41
C GLU A 386 13.21 -10.67 -0.61
N PHE A 387 12.45 -11.46 -1.37
CA PHE A 387 11.02 -11.26 -1.60
C PHE A 387 10.14 -12.22 -0.78
N ARG A 388 10.71 -12.91 0.20
CA ARG A 388 9.97 -13.79 1.10
C ARG A 388 9.74 -13.12 2.45
N LEU A 389 8.75 -13.59 3.18
CA LEU A 389 8.49 -13.18 4.56
C LEU A 389 8.70 -14.40 5.47
N PRO A 390 9.92 -14.62 5.96
CA PRO A 390 10.23 -15.75 6.84
C PRO A 390 9.51 -15.62 8.19
N TYR A 391 9.46 -16.72 8.95
CA TYR A 391 8.94 -16.72 10.31
C TYR A 391 9.95 -16.05 11.26
N GLU A 392 9.71 -14.78 11.57
CA GLU A 392 10.52 -13.93 12.45
C GLU A 392 9.68 -12.83 13.08
N ASP A 393 10.28 -11.95 13.86
CA ASP A 393 9.58 -10.78 14.43
C ASP A 393 9.26 -9.75 13.35
N TYR A 394 8.03 -9.21 13.38
CA TYR A 394 7.59 -8.14 12.50
C TYR A 394 6.93 -7.02 13.29
N GLU A 395 7.17 -5.80 12.86
CA GLU A 395 6.49 -4.63 13.40
C GLU A 395 6.11 -3.67 12.28
N PHE A 396 4.88 -3.14 12.32
CA PHE A 396 4.34 -2.24 11.33
C PHE A 396 3.51 -1.16 12.00
N THR A 397 3.83 0.10 11.71
CA THR A 397 3.10 1.25 12.24
C THR A 397 2.53 2.09 11.10
N PHE A 398 1.25 2.40 11.16
CA PHE A 398 0.61 3.33 10.24
C PHE A 398 -0.40 4.22 10.97
N ILE A 399 -0.73 5.36 10.34
CA ILE A 399 -1.73 6.29 10.82
C ILE A 399 -2.88 6.34 9.82
N MET A 400 -4.10 6.18 10.30
CA MET A 400 -5.34 6.44 9.58
C MET A 400 -5.85 7.82 9.97
N THR A 401 -5.92 8.72 8.99
CA THR A 401 -6.44 10.08 9.19
C THR A 401 -7.71 10.27 8.40
N PRO A 402 -8.83 10.68 9.04
CA PRO A 402 -10.02 11.10 8.32
C PRO A 402 -9.72 12.30 7.43
N VAL A 403 -10.18 12.25 6.19
CA VAL A 403 -10.08 13.34 5.23
C VAL A 403 -11.46 13.76 4.75
N SER A 404 -11.65 15.04 4.46
CA SER A 404 -12.91 15.59 3.98
C SER A 404 -12.67 16.68 2.95
N HIS A 405 -13.71 17.11 2.26
CA HIS A 405 -13.73 18.07 1.15
C HIS A 405 -12.97 19.40 1.36
N ASN A 406 -12.61 19.75 2.60
CA ASN A 406 -11.83 20.96 2.90
C ASN A 406 -10.30 20.78 2.71
N TYR A 407 -9.85 19.59 2.36
CA TYR A 407 -8.47 19.35 1.95
C TYR A 407 -8.45 19.19 0.43
N PRO A 408 -7.66 19.97 -0.29
CA PRO A 408 -7.56 19.84 -1.74
C PRO A 408 -7.18 18.41 -2.11
N LEU A 409 -7.92 17.83 -3.05
CA LEU A 409 -7.65 16.52 -3.66
C LEU A 409 -6.36 16.54 -4.53
N TYR A 410 -5.50 17.59 -4.39
CA TYR A 410 -4.33 17.82 -5.22
C TYR A 410 -3.09 18.08 -4.37
#